data_c44970c129dc6d6bf862157c15759a01
#
_entry.id   c44970c129dc6d6bf862157c15759a01
#
_cell.length_a   1.000
_cell.length_b   1.000
_cell.length_c   1.000
_cell.angle_alpha   90.00
_cell.angle_beta   90.00
_cell.angle_gamma   90.00
#
_symmetry.space_group_name_H-M   'P 1'
#
loop_
_entity.id
_entity.type
_entity.pdbx_description
1 polymer ?
#
loop_
_entity_poly.entity_id
_entity_poly.type
_entity_poly.pdbx_seq_one_letter_code
_entity_poly.pdbx_strand_id
1 'polypeptide(L)'
;MYNNIKLEKGLYSITGKTFTQALAELDPDANYENTELKGLDAFERQLKRFDIKVKGANSDRVEKFFISTETAVLFPEYIRRTVKQGMDEASIMGKVAAAVSYTDGVDFRGLNVTKSGSTDVVAEGGNVPITTVRLSTSSKTLTKFARRLNCSFESVRKQKLEAFGVVLKNLGATISRDVNSLAMSEITRGITAQTLIGSELTYADLAAFWASMGEFNMTTMICTPDVMAKILAMDEMKYCIGDYMAGGTVQTPYGVTLVKCPQLTGGIAVGIDQSSAVEMVLGGDVIVDYDKLLTNQSNEIVCSVLAGFSVLTSGAVKTLKTTK
;
A
#
# COMPACT_ATOMS: atom_id res chain seq x y z
N MET A 1 19.58 -22.70 -20.38
CA MET A 1 18.94 -22.49 -21.70
C MET A 1 17.54 -21.94 -21.44
N TYR A 2 17.09 -20.92 -22.15
CA TYR A 2 15.73 -20.38 -21.95
C TYR A 2 14.68 -21.30 -22.59
N ASN A 3 13.51 -21.44 -21.95
CA ASN A 3 12.37 -22.07 -22.60
C ASN A 3 11.93 -21.23 -23.80
N ASN A 4 11.69 -21.87 -24.94
CA ASN A 4 11.28 -21.16 -26.15
C ASN A 4 9.77 -20.91 -26.13
N ILE A 5 9.35 -19.94 -25.30
CA ILE A 5 7.97 -19.57 -25.12
C ILE A 5 7.65 -18.43 -26.08
N LYS A 6 6.53 -18.54 -26.77
CA LYS A 6 6.00 -17.48 -27.63
C LYS A 6 5.18 -16.51 -26.78
N LEU A 7 5.62 -15.25 -26.73
CA LEU A 7 4.92 -14.21 -26.01
C LEU A 7 3.83 -13.59 -26.91
N GLU A 8 2.59 -13.72 -26.48
CA GLU A 8 1.42 -13.19 -27.21
C GLU A 8 0.56 -12.31 -26.29
N LYS A 9 -0.12 -11.32 -26.88
CA LYS A 9 -1.04 -10.43 -26.14
C LYS A 9 -2.16 -11.20 -25.44
N GLY A 10 -2.54 -12.38 -25.95
CA GLY A 10 -3.54 -13.24 -25.34
C GLY A 10 -3.25 -13.65 -23.90
N LEU A 11 -2.00 -13.58 -23.44
CA LEU A 11 -1.63 -13.85 -22.05
C LEU A 11 -2.25 -12.85 -21.05
N TYR A 12 -2.61 -11.65 -21.48
CA TYR A 12 -3.33 -10.67 -20.67
C TYR A 12 -4.83 -10.93 -20.56
N SER A 13 -5.37 -11.77 -21.43
CA SER A 13 -6.81 -12.03 -21.54
C SER A 13 -7.26 -13.37 -20.97
N ILE A 14 -6.39 -14.05 -20.24
CA ILE A 14 -6.70 -15.35 -19.62
C ILE A 14 -7.59 -15.11 -18.40
N THR A 15 -8.81 -15.62 -18.43
CA THR A 15 -9.77 -15.45 -17.36
C THR A 15 -9.25 -15.98 -16.02
N GLY A 16 -9.31 -15.17 -14.97
CA GLY A 16 -8.92 -15.54 -13.61
C GLY A 16 -7.41 -15.56 -13.35
N LYS A 17 -6.58 -15.11 -14.30
CA LYS A 17 -5.11 -15.07 -14.13
C LYS A 17 -4.53 -13.72 -14.53
N THR A 18 -3.54 -13.29 -13.77
CA THR A 18 -2.70 -12.17 -14.17
C THR A 18 -1.68 -12.60 -15.23
N PHE A 19 -1.14 -11.67 -16.01
CA PHE A 19 -0.08 -11.94 -16.96
C PHE A 19 1.11 -12.68 -16.31
N THR A 20 1.50 -12.27 -15.12
CA THR A 20 2.59 -12.90 -14.36
C THR A 20 2.30 -14.35 -14.04
N GLN A 21 1.07 -14.66 -13.60
CA GLN A 21 0.66 -16.04 -13.31
C GLN A 21 0.62 -16.90 -14.58
N ALA A 22 0.05 -16.38 -15.66
CA ALA A 22 0.02 -17.06 -16.94
C ALA A 22 1.43 -17.33 -17.49
N LEU A 23 2.33 -16.36 -17.34
CA LEU A 23 3.72 -16.53 -17.77
C LEU A 23 4.49 -17.52 -16.88
N ALA A 24 4.25 -17.51 -15.56
CA ALA A 24 4.89 -18.46 -14.63
C ALA A 24 4.45 -19.91 -14.87
N GLU A 25 3.22 -20.14 -15.32
CA GLU A 25 2.78 -21.49 -15.73
C GLU A 25 3.47 -21.97 -17.00
N LEU A 26 3.73 -21.08 -17.96
CA LEU A 26 4.45 -21.41 -19.18
C LEU A 26 5.96 -21.56 -18.94
N ASP A 27 6.49 -20.85 -17.94
CA ASP A 27 7.91 -20.82 -17.58
C ASP A 27 8.11 -21.05 -16.07
N PRO A 28 7.87 -22.27 -15.55
CA PRO A 28 7.97 -22.57 -14.14
C PRO A 28 9.40 -22.41 -13.59
N ASP A 29 9.51 -21.87 -12.37
CA ASP A 29 10.80 -21.64 -11.68
C ASP A 29 11.57 -22.93 -11.44
N ALA A 30 10.86 -24.05 -11.26
CA ALA A 30 11.45 -25.37 -11.05
C ALA A 30 12.41 -25.80 -12.20
N ASN A 31 12.20 -25.31 -13.41
CA ASN A 31 13.06 -25.60 -14.56
C ASN A 31 14.46 -24.94 -14.47
N TYR A 32 14.66 -24.03 -13.52
CA TYR A 32 15.86 -23.19 -13.43
C TYR A 32 16.63 -23.30 -12.12
N GLU A 33 16.27 -24.23 -11.23
CA GLU A 33 16.89 -24.39 -9.90
C GLU A 33 18.41 -24.56 -9.94
N ASN A 34 18.93 -25.19 -11.02
CA ASN A 34 20.36 -25.49 -11.21
C ASN A 34 21.00 -24.64 -12.32
N THR A 35 20.46 -23.47 -12.63
CA THR A 35 20.96 -22.59 -13.68
C THR A 35 21.33 -21.20 -13.14
N GLU A 36 22.04 -20.41 -13.94
CA GLU A 36 22.33 -19.00 -13.66
C GLU A 36 21.06 -18.11 -13.63
N LEU A 37 19.89 -18.68 -13.95
CA LEU A 37 18.59 -18.02 -13.95
C LEU A 37 17.81 -18.29 -12.67
N LYS A 38 18.39 -19.02 -11.72
CA LYS A 38 17.80 -19.30 -10.41
C LYS A 38 17.51 -17.97 -9.67
N GLY A 39 16.32 -17.88 -9.11
CA GLY A 39 15.88 -16.69 -8.36
C GLY A 39 15.31 -15.55 -9.20
N LEU A 40 15.35 -15.67 -10.54
CA LEU A 40 14.62 -14.75 -11.43
C LEU A 40 13.22 -15.31 -11.65
N ASP A 41 12.21 -14.44 -11.63
CA ASP A 41 10.87 -14.82 -12.02
C ASP A 41 10.72 -14.94 -13.55
N ALA A 42 9.58 -15.49 -14.00
CA ALA A 42 9.34 -15.73 -15.43
C ALA A 42 9.46 -14.45 -16.27
N PHE A 43 9.02 -13.30 -15.76
CA PHE A 43 9.13 -12.01 -16.46
C PHE A 43 10.59 -11.53 -16.56
N GLU A 44 11.35 -11.63 -15.47
CA GLU A 44 12.76 -11.24 -15.43
C GLU A 44 13.60 -12.14 -16.35
N ARG A 45 13.27 -13.44 -16.44
CA ARG A 45 13.90 -14.36 -17.40
C ARG A 45 13.65 -13.94 -18.83
N GLN A 46 12.42 -13.50 -19.17
CA GLN A 46 12.13 -13.01 -20.51
C GLN A 46 12.87 -11.69 -20.80
N LEU A 47 12.98 -10.78 -19.85
CA LEU A 47 13.81 -9.57 -20.02
C LEU A 47 15.26 -9.95 -20.30
N LYS A 48 15.81 -10.93 -19.58
CA LYS A 48 17.19 -11.42 -19.78
C LYS A 48 17.34 -12.14 -21.10
N ARG A 49 16.33 -12.92 -21.53
CA ARG A 49 16.30 -13.59 -22.86
C ARG A 49 16.40 -12.61 -24.01
N PHE A 50 15.72 -11.48 -23.92
CA PHE A 50 15.75 -10.41 -24.94
C PHE A 50 16.83 -9.34 -24.68
N ASP A 51 17.74 -9.61 -23.72
CA ASP A 51 18.79 -8.67 -23.29
C ASP A 51 18.27 -7.27 -22.97
N ILE A 52 17.12 -7.16 -22.31
CA ILE A 52 16.53 -5.88 -21.91
C ILE A 52 17.00 -5.54 -20.50
N LYS A 53 17.83 -4.50 -20.38
CA LYS A 53 18.37 -4.00 -19.11
C LYS A 53 17.54 -2.83 -18.61
N VAL A 54 16.74 -3.07 -17.57
CA VAL A 54 15.78 -2.08 -17.04
C VAL A 54 16.39 -1.17 -15.96
N LYS A 55 17.54 -1.55 -15.35
CA LYS A 55 18.18 -0.82 -14.24
C LYS A 55 19.65 -0.57 -14.52
N GLY A 56 20.21 0.44 -13.82
CA GLY A 56 21.64 0.79 -13.83
C GLY A 56 22.02 1.78 -14.94
N ALA A 57 23.25 2.29 -14.85
CA ALA A 57 23.78 3.28 -15.80
C ALA A 57 23.74 2.82 -17.27
N ASN A 58 23.79 1.49 -17.49
CA ASN A 58 23.72 0.86 -18.79
C ASN A 58 22.30 0.37 -19.13
N SER A 59 21.25 0.93 -18.49
CA SER A 59 19.87 0.61 -18.83
C SER A 59 19.58 0.94 -20.28
N ASP A 60 18.77 0.09 -20.91
CA ASP A 60 18.36 0.27 -22.31
C ASP A 60 17.37 1.42 -22.45
N ARG A 61 17.07 1.78 -23.71
CA ARG A 61 15.99 2.72 -24.02
C ARG A 61 14.65 2.00 -24.10
N VAL A 62 13.57 2.74 -23.84
CA VAL A 62 12.20 2.20 -23.92
C VAL A 62 11.90 1.59 -25.28
N GLU A 63 12.49 2.13 -26.38
CA GLU A 63 12.33 1.60 -27.74
C GLU A 63 12.70 0.11 -27.87
N LYS A 64 13.56 -0.42 -26.98
CA LYS A 64 13.98 -1.84 -27.00
C LYS A 64 12.80 -2.79 -26.78
N PHE A 65 11.78 -2.38 -26.07
CA PHE A 65 10.54 -3.16 -25.96
C PHE A 65 9.74 -3.25 -27.26
N PHE A 66 10.00 -2.38 -28.22
CA PHE A 66 9.24 -2.31 -29.47
C PHE A 66 10.00 -2.83 -30.70
N ILE A 67 11.13 -3.51 -30.50
CA ILE A 67 11.92 -4.10 -31.57
C ILE A 67 11.20 -5.31 -32.19
N SER A 68 10.47 -6.09 -31.36
CA SER A 68 9.68 -7.22 -31.83
C SER A 68 8.29 -7.21 -31.21
N THR A 69 7.36 -7.99 -31.80
CA THR A 69 6.02 -8.17 -31.24
C THR A 69 6.05 -8.87 -29.88
N GLU A 70 6.99 -9.79 -29.67
CA GLU A 70 7.16 -10.51 -28.41
C GLU A 70 7.66 -9.58 -27.30
N THR A 71 8.68 -8.75 -27.56
CA THR A 71 9.18 -7.80 -26.56
C THR A 71 8.14 -6.74 -26.21
N ALA A 72 7.29 -6.34 -27.17
CA ALA A 72 6.21 -5.37 -26.92
C ALA A 72 5.15 -5.88 -25.93
N VAL A 73 4.96 -7.20 -25.83
CA VAL A 73 4.06 -7.82 -24.84
C VAL A 73 4.57 -7.63 -23.40
N LEU A 74 5.88 -7.50 -23.20
CA LEU A 74 6.47 -7.30 -21.87
C LEU A 74 6.31 -5.87 -21.34
N PHE A 75 6.05 -4.89 -22.19
CA PHE A 75 6.03 -3.48 -21.80
C PHE A 75 4.93 -3.10 -20.79
N PRO A 76 3.66 -3.51 -20.95
CA PRO A 76 2.62 -3.23 -19.96
C PRO A 76 2.94 -3.85 -18.59
N GLU A 77 3.53 -5.04 -18.55
CA GLU A 77 3.92 -5.69 -17.30
C GLU A 77 5.09 -4.95 -16.61
N TYR A 78 6.06 -4.44 -17.37
CA TYR A 78 7.11 -3.57 -16.84
C TYR A 78 6.51 -2.32 -16.19
N ILE A 79 5.53 -1.67 -16.85
CA ILE A 79 4.82 -0.51 -16.31
C ILE A 79 4.10 -0.89 -15.01
N ARG A 80 3.30 -1.97 -15.02
CA ARG A 80 2.53 -2.43 -13.87
C ARG A 80 3.43 -2.66 -12.65
N ARG A 81 4.52 -3.40 -12.82
CA ARG A 81 5.48 -3.69 -11.73
C ARG A 81 6.14 -2.43 -11.19
N THR A 82 6.53 -1.53 -12.07
CA THR A 82 7.21 -0.28 -11.68
C THR A 82 6.26 0.66 -10.95
N VAL A 83 5.02 0.80 -11.42
CA VAL A 83 3.98 1.59 -10.75
C VAL A 83 3.63 0.98 -9.39
N LYS A 84 3.44 -0.35 -9.32
CA LYS A 84 3.19 -1.06 -8.07
C LYS A 84 4.32 -0.84 -7.07
N GLN A 85 5.56 -0.95 -7.49
CA GLN A 85 6.72 -0.65 -6.63
C GLN A 85 6.63 0.77 -6.06
N GLY A 86 6.30 1.77 -6.88
CA GLY A 86 6.12 3.15 -6.40
C GLY A 86 4.94 3.32 -5.45
N MET A 87 3.86 2.56 -5.65
CA MET A 87 2.73 2.53 -4.72
C MET A 87 3.13 1.93 -3.37
N ASP A 88 3.83 0.80 -3.38
CA ASP A 88 4.26 0.09 -2.17
C ASP A 88 5.24 0.93 -1.35
N GLU A 89 6.20 1.60 -2.02
CA GLU A 89 7.18 2.50 -1.39
C GLU A 89 6.51 3.72 -0.71
N ALA A 90 5.38 4.21 -1.22
CA ALA A 90 4.66 5.37 -0.69
C ALA A 90 3.49 5.00 0.25
N SER A 91 3.14 3.74 0.33
CA SER A 91 2.03 3.25 1.15
C SER A 91 2.40 3.22 2.63
N ILE A 92 1.51 3.75 3.47
CA ILE A 92 1.61 3.60 4.92
C ILE A 92 0.81 2.39 5.44
N MET A 93 0.07 1.72 4.55
CA MET A 93 -0.88 0.67 4.95
C MET A 93 -0.22 -0.54 5.59
N GLY A 94 1.02 -0.86 5.25
CA GLY A 94 1.79 -1.91 5.92
C GLY A 94 2.03 -1.70 7.41
N LYS A 95 1.84 -0.45 7.91
CA LYS A 95 1.93 -0.09 9.34
C LYS A 95 0.58 0.24 9.98
N VAL A 96 -0.49 0.23 9.20
CA VAL A 96 -1.84 0.69 9.61
C VAL A 96 -2.86 -0.43 9.54
N ALA A 97 -2.86 -1.20 8.45
CA ALA A 97 -3.84 -2.25 8.23
C ALA A 97 -3.50 -3.52 9.01
N ALA A 98 -4.51 -4.09 9.69
CA ALA A 98 -4.45 -5.38 10.32
C ALA A 98 -4.57 -6.51 9.29
N ALA A 99 -5.38 -6.29 8.27
CA ALA A 99 -5.62 -7.24 7.18
C ALA A 99 -5.74 -6.52 5.84
N VAL A 100 -5.33 -7.22 4.78
CA VAL A 100 -5.57 -6.81 3.39
C VAL A 100 -6.35 -7.93 2.71
N SER A 101 -7.55 -7.61 2.27
CA SER A 101 -8.48 -8.55 1.61
C SER A 101 -8.66 -8.16 0.14
N TYR A 102 -8.99 -9.14 -0.69
CA TYR A 102 -9.31 -8.92 -2.10
C TYR A 102 -10.77 -9.27 -2.36
N THR A 103 -11.42 -8.49 -3.24
CA THR A 103 -12.78 -8.77 -3.70
C THR A 103 -12.87 -8.60 -5.20
N ASP A 104 -13.69 -9.44 -5.84
CA ASP A 104 -14.00 -9.33 -7.28
C ASP A 104 -15.14 -8.35 -7.55
N GLY A 105 -15.80 -7.84 -6.49
CA GLY A 105 -16.90 -6.89 -6.57
C GLY A 105 -16.45 -5.44 -6.54
N VAL A 106 -17.40 -4.54 -6.77
CA VAL A 106 -17.23 -3.09 -6.62
C VAL A 106 -17.60 -2.61 -5.22
N ASP A 107 -18.12 -3.49 -4.37
CA ASP A 107 -18.53 -3.22 -3.01
C ASP A 107 -18.11 -4.35 -2.06
N PHE A 108 -18.04 -4.03 -0.78
CA PHE A 108 -17.72 -4.97 0.29
C PHE A 108 -18.49 -4.64 1.56
N ARG A 109 -18.56 -5.59 2.49
CA ARG A 109 -19.14 -5.39 3.81
C ARG A 109 -18.10 -5.66 4.87
N GLY A 110 -17.86 -4.67 5.73
CA GLY A 110 -16.98 -4.83 6.88
C GLY A 110 -17.54 -5.80 7.91
N LEU A 111 -16.71 -6.29 8.79
CA LEU A 111 -17.08 -7.13 9.92
C LEU A 111 -17.44 -6.26 11.12
N ASN A 112 -18.55 -6.58 11.79
CA ASN A 112 -18.91 -6.03 13.08
C ASN A 112 -18.73 -7.10 14.15
N VAL A 113 -17.87 -6.83 15.13
CA VAL A 113 -17.62 -7.72 16.26
C VAL A 113 -18.29 -7.14 17.49
N THR A 114 -19.20 -7.90 18.09
CA THR A 114 -19.89 -7.53 19.33
C THR A 114 -19.57 -8.56 20.40
N LYS A 115 -18.98 -8.12 21.49
CA LYS A 115 -18.75 -8.96 22.69
C LYS A 115 -19.95 -8.81 23.61
N SER A 116 -20.53 -9.92 24.08
CA SER A 116 -21.62 -9.94 25.05
C SER A 116 -21.23 -10.84 26.21
N GLY A 117 -21.47 -10.38 27.42
CA GLY A 117 -21.10 -11.05 28.65
C GLY A 117 -19.82 -10.52 29.29
N SER A 118 -19.63 -10.88 30.54
CA SER A 118 -18.42 -10.57 31.31
C SER A 118 -17.26 -11.50 30.90
N THR A 119 -16.03 -11.05 31.09
CA THR A 119 -14.81 -11.85 30.93
C THR A 119 -14.47 -12.64 32.17
N ASP A 120 -15.40 -12.72 33.13
CA ASP A 120 -15.18 -13.41 34.40
C ASP A 120 -14.99 -14.91 34.21
N VAL A 121 -14.39 -15.54 35.22
CA VAL A 121 -14.20 -16.99 35.25
C VAL A 121 -15.57 -17.67 35.20
N VAL A 122 -15.74 -18.55 34.21
CA VAL A 122 -16.99 -19.30 34.05
C VAL A 122 -16.95 -20.51 34.98
N ALA A 123 -17.95 -20.63 35.87
CA ALA A 123 -18.10 -21.80 36.72
C ALA A 123 -18.48 -23.03 35.88
N GLU A 124 -18.24 -24.23 36.46
CA GLU A 124 -18.67 -25.48 35.83
C GLU A 124 -20.18 -25.46 35.57
N GLY A 125 -20.60 -25.69 34.31
CA GLY A 125 -22.01 -25.58 33.90
C GLY A 125 -22.53 -24.16 33.70
N GLY A 126 -21.69 -23.12 33.89
CA GLY A 126 -22.08 -21.70 33.65
C GLY A 126 -22.16 -21.33 32.21
N ASN A 127 -22.92 -20.26 31.92
CA ASN A 127 -23.00 -19.70 30.54
C ASN A 127 -21.71 -19.04 30.15
N VAL A 128 -21.15 -19.45 29.00
CA VAL A 128 -19.93 -18.88 28.41
C VAL A 128 -20.26 -17.54 27.71
N PRO A 129 -19.49 -16.45 27.91
CA PRO A 129 -19.65 -15.21 27.21
C PRO A 129 -19.55 -15.40 25.68
N ILE A 130 -20.39 -14.69 24.93
CA ILE A 130 -20.50 -14.86 23.48
C ILE A 130 -19.87 -13.66 22.77
N THR A 131 -18.95 -13.93 21.83
CA THR A 131 -18.51 -12.95 20.83
C THR A 131 -19.22 -13.23 19.52
N THR A 132 -20.03 -12.28 19.07
CA THR A 132 -20.78 -12.40 17.83
C THR A 132 -20.07 -11.60 16.73
N VAL A 133 -19.78 -12.27 15.61
CA VAL A 133 -19.25 -11.64 14.39
C VAL A 133 -20.34 -11.63 13.34
N ARG A 134 -20.64 -10.46 12.80
CA ARG A 134 -21.67 -10.28 11.74
C ARG A 134 -21.10 -9.38 10.65
N LEU A 135 -21.53 -9.62 9.42
CA LEU A 135 -21.31 -8.66 8.34
C LEU A 135 -22.09 -7.37 8.63
N SER A 136 -21.49 -6.23 8.30
CA SER A 136 -22.16 -4.93 8.35
C SER A 136 -23.43 -4.98 7.49
N THR A 137 -24.50 -4.35 7.96
CA THR A 137 -25.75 -4.22 7.20
C THR A 137 -25.58 -3.28 6.01
N SER A 138 -24.68 -2.32 6.10
CA SER A 138 -24.35 -1.38 5.02
C SER A 138 -23.19 -1.89 4.18
N SER A 139 -23.39 -1.90 2.86
CA SER A 139 -22.30 -2.12 1.89
C SER A 139 -21.50 -0.83 1.71
N LYS A 140 -20.18 -0.96 1.56
CA LYS A 140 -19.26 0.12 1.19
C LYS A 140 -18.78 -0.11 -0.22
N THR A 141 -18.80 0.93 -1.04
CA THR A 141 -18.27 0.88 -2.41
C THR A 141 -16.76 1.11 -2.41
N LEU A 142 -16.06 0.33 -3.22
CA LEU A 142 -14.64 0.57 -3.48
C LEU A 142 -14.48 1.86 -4.29
N THR A 143 -13.53 2.68 -3.89
CA THR A 143 -13.18 3.90 -4.61
C THR A 143 -12.09 3.62 -5.64
N LYS A 144 -12.33 4.05 -6.89
CA LYS A 144 -11.33 3.95 -7.97
C LYS A 144 -10.37 5.13 -7.92
N PHE A 145 -9.08 4.82 -7.82
CA PHE A 145 -8.00 5.79 -7.98
C PHE A 145 -7.31 5.52 -9.30
N ALA A 146 -7.16 6.55 -10.13
CA ALA A 146 -6.54 6.40 -11.42
C ALA A 146 -5.69 7.63 -11.77
N ARG A 147 -4.58 7.39 -12.48
CA ARG A 147 -3.73 8.43 -13.05
C ARG A 147 -3.39 8.08 -14.47
N ARG A 148 -3.38 9.11 -15.31
CA ARG A 148 -3.01 9.02 -16.72
C ARG A 148 -1.67 9.74 -16.94
N LEU A 149 -0.74 9.04 -17.57
CA LEU A 149 0.50 9.59 -18.07
C LEU A 149 0.40 9.69 -19.58
N ASN A 150 0.58 10.89 -20.13
CA ASN A 150 0.65 11.14 -21.57
C ASN A 150 2.09 11.53 -21.93
N CYS A 151 2.68 10.80 -22.87
CA CYS A 151 4.06 10.98 -23.30
C CYS A 151 4.14 11.03 -24.82
N SER A 152 4.92 11.97 -25.38
CA SER A 152 5.18 11.97 -26.83
C SER A 152 5.95 10.73 -27.28
N PHE A 153 5.80 10.33 -28.54
CA PHE A 153 6.51 9.16 -29.06
C PHE A 153 8.03 9.31 -28.96
N GLU A 154 8.55 10.53 -29.20
CA GLU A 154 9.98 10.79 -29.11
C GLU A 154 10.49 10.69 -27.67
N SER A 155 9.76 11.25 -26.70
CA SER A 155 10.17 11.21 -25.31
C SER A 155 10.21 9.80 -24.76
N VAL A 156 9.20 8.97 -25.05
CA VAL A 156 9.16 7.58 -24.58
C VAL A 156 10.27 6.76 -25.24
N ARG A 157 10.42 6.83 -26.58
CA ARG A 157 11.36 5.96 -27.28
C ARG A 157 12.82 6.24 -26.93
N LYS A 158 13.19 7.51 -26.80
CA LYS A 158 14.59 7.91 -26.57
C LYS A 158 15.01 7.83 -25.11
N GLN A 159 14.06 7.75 -24.17
CA GLN A 159 14.34 7.74 -22.74
C GLN A 159 14.93 6.41 -22.28
N LYS A 160 15.88 6.46 -21.37
CA LYS A 160 16.39 5.26 -20.68
C LYS A 160 15.33 4.68 -19.77
N LEU A 161 15.24 3.36 -19.70
CA LEU A 161 14.25 2.64 -18.88
C LEU A 161 14.36 2.97 -17.40
N GLU A 162 15.57 3.17 -16.88
CA GLU A 162 15.76 3.59 -15.48
C GLU A 162 15.10 4.93 -15.18
N ALA A 163 15.36 5.96 -16.00
CA ALA A 163 14.76 7.28 -15.83
C ALA A 163 13.23 7.26 -16.04
N PHE A 164 12.75 6.49 -17.02
CA PHE A 164 11.33 6.27 -17.23
C PHE A 164 10.68 5.55 -16.04
N GLY A 165 11.39 4.59 -15.44
CA GLY A 165 10.97 3.91 -14.22
C GLY A 165 10.75 4.85 -13.04
N VAL A 166 11.58 5.89 -12.88
CA VAL A 166 11.37 6.92 -11.83
C VAL A 166 10.04 7.67 -12.04
N VAL A 167 9.70 8.00 -13.30
CA VAL A 167 8.42 8.66 -13.62
C VAL A 167 7.24 7.74 -13.28
N LEU A 168 7.34 6.46 -13.64
CA LEU A 168 6.31 5.46 -13.33
C LEU A 168 6.15 5.22 -11.82
N LYS A 169 7.25 5.16 -11.08
CA LYS A 169 7.21 5.08 -9.61
C LYS A 169 6.54 6.30 -8.98
N ASN A 170 6.84 7.50 -9.47
CA ASN A 170 6.18 8.73 -9.00
C ASN A 170 4.68 8.73 -9.29
N LEU A 171 4.26 8.17 -10.44
CA LEU A 171 2.85 7.96 -10.75
C LEU A 171 2.19 7.04 -9.71
N GLY A 172 2.83 5.91 -9.41
CA GLY A 172 2.38 4.96 -8.38
C GLY A 172 2.32 5.60 -7.00
N ALA A 173 3.37 6.34 -6.61
CA ALA A 173 3.40 7.06 -5.33
C ALA A 173 2.26 8.08 -5.20
N THR A 174 1.86 8.73 -6.31
CA THR A 174 0.73 9.66 -6.31
C THR A 174 -0.59 8.93 -6.06
N ILE A 175 -0.82 7.80 -6.74
CA ILE A 175 -2.01 6.96 -6.50
C ILE A 175 -2.05 6.50 -5.03
N SER A 176 -0.92 6.04 -4.49
CA SER A 176 -0.84 5.57 -3.11
C SER A 176 -1.15 6.69 -2.09
N ARG A 177 -0.73 7.93 -2.36
CA ARG A 177 -1.08 9.08 -1.51
C ARG A 177 -2.59 9.37 -1.51
N ASP A 178 -3.24 9.24 -2.67
CA ASP A 178 -4.69 9.40 -2.77
C ASP A 178 -5.41 8.28 -1.99
N VAL A 179 -4.92 7.03 -2.06
CA VAL A 179 -5.40 5.90 -1.25
C VAL A 179 -5.19 6.14 0.24
N ASN A 180 -4.01 6.63 0.66
CA ASN A 180 -3.73 6.99 2.05
C ASN A 180 -4.69 8.09 2.55
N SER A 181 -5.06 9.06 1.70
CA SER A 181 -6.03 10.10 2.05
C SER A 181 -7.42 9.53 2.33
N LEU A 182 -7.91 8.62 1.48
CA LEU A 182 -9.17 7.91 1.73
C LEU A 182 -9.08 7.10 3.03
N ALA A 183 -7.98 6.37 3.24
CA ALA A 183 -7.78 5.58 4.45
C ALA A 183 -7.91 6.45 5.71
N MET A 184 -7.22 7.59 5.76
CA MET A 184 -7.28 8.49 6.90
C MET A 184 -8.69 9.02 7.14
N SER A 185 -9.42 9.39 6.09
CA SER A 185 -10.79 9.88 6.21
C SER A 185 -11.76 8.81 6.72
N GLU A 186 -11.62 7.56 6.27
CA GLU A 186 -12.48 6.45 6.71
C GLU A 186 -12.15 5.99 8.14
N ILE A 187 -10.86 5.94 8.48
CA ILE A 187 -10.38 5.51 9.80
C ILE A 187 -10.78 6.51 10.89
N THR A 188 -10.74 7.81 10.60
CA THR A 188 -11.07 8.85 11.58
C THR A 188 -12.55 9.20 11.63
N ARG A 189 -13.35 8.66 10.72
CA ARG A 189 -14.79 8.97 10.62
C ARG A 189 -15.53 8.60 11.90
N GLY A 190 -16.20 9.59 12.51
CA GLY A 190 -17.03 9.39 13.70
C GLY A 190 -16.26 9.21 15.01
N ILE A 191 -14.94 9.35 15.01
CA ILE A 191 -14.13 9.28 16.22
C ILE A 191 -13.97 10.70 16.80
N THR A 192 -14.39 10.88 18.06
CA THR A 192 -14.16 12.12 18.77
C THR A 192 -12.71 12.22 19.22
N ALA A 193 -12.03 13.28 18.81
CA ALA A 193 -10.63 13.47 19.18
C ALA A 193 -10.47 13.89 20.64
N GLN A 194 -9.53 13.26 21.35
CA GLN A 194 -9.08 13.69 22.67
C GLN A 194 -8.49 15.11 22.56
N THR A 195 -8.79 15.96 23.54
CA THR A 195 -8.26 17.32 23.58
C THR A 195 -6.93 17.36 24.33
N LEU A 196 -6.09 18.34 24.00
CA LEU A 196 -4.85 18.62 24.72
C LEU A 196 -5.15 19.04 26.18
N ILE A 197 -4.22 18.73 27.08
CA ILE A 197 -4.26 19.18 28.48
C ILE A 197 -4.00 20.69 28.54
N GLY A 198 -3.07 21.18 27.73
CA GLY A 198 -2.67 22.60 27.64
C GLY A 198 -3.01 23.26 26.31
N SER A 199 -2.27 24.31 25.96
CA SER A 199 -2.39 25.02 24.67
C SER A 199 -1.52 24.45 23.57
N GLU A 200 -0.45 23.74 23.92
CA GLU A 200 0.52 23.14 23.03
C GLU A 200 0.65 21.66 23.29
N LEU A 201 1.02 20.91 22.27
CA LEU A 201 1.24 19.47 22.35
C LEU A 201 2.49 19.19 23.20
N THR A 202 2.32 18.43 24.27
CA THR A 202 3.39 18.04 25.21
C THR A 202 3.58 16.53 25.22
N TYR A 203 4.69 16.07 25.79
CA TYR A 203 4.94 14.64 25.99
C TYR A 203 3.88 14.01 26.92
N ALA A 204 3.38 14.75 27.91
CA ALA A 204 2.31 14.30 28.80
C ALA A 204 1.00 14.04 28.03
N ASP A 205 0.68 14.84 27.01
CA ASP A 205 -0.48 14.60 26.13
C ASP A 205 -0.30 13.31 25.34
N LEU A 206 0.91 13.04 24.83
CA LEU A 206 1.20 11.81 24.11
C LEU A 206 1.10 10.58 25.01
N ALA A 207 1.59 10.67 26.24
CA ALA A 207 1.49 9.60 27.22
C ALA A 207 0.03 9.32 27.62
N ALA A 208 -0.76 10.38 27.86
CA ALA A 208 -2.19 10.27 28.14
C ALA A 208 -2.95 9.69 26.93
N PHE A 209 -2.57 10.07 25.72
CA PHE A 209 -3.15 9.53 24.48
C PHE A 209 -2.86 8.04 24.34
N TRP A 210 -1.61 7.63 24.56
CA TRP A 210 -1.25 6.20 24.59
C TRP A 210 -2.05 5.42 25.62
N ALA A 211 -2.17 5.93 26.84
CA ALA A 211 -2.93 5.31 27.91
C ALA A 211 -4.44 5.21 27.59
N SER A 212 -4.99 6.11 26.78
CA SER A 212 -6.40 6.14 26.41
C SER A 212 -6.85 4.93 25.56
N MET A 213 -5.92 4.17 25.00
CA MET A 213 -6.22 2.93 24.21
C MET A 213 -6.81 1.81 25.09
N GLY A 214 -6.62 1.89 26.41
CA GLY A 214 -7.20 0.91 27.36
C GLY A 214 -6.69 -0.51 27.13
N GLU A 215 -7.56 -1.41 26.66
CA GLU A 215 -7.22 -2.81 26.39
C GLU A 215 -6.40 -3.04 25.12
N PHE A 216 -6.35 -2.03 24.22
CA PHE A 216 -5.61 -2.10 22.96
C PHE A 216 -4.20 -1.55 23.11
N ASN A 217 -3.29 -2.08 22.31
CA ASN A 217 -1.90 -1.64 22.33
C ASN A 217 -1.63 -0.67 21.16
N MET A 218 -1.36 0.59 21.43
CA MET A 218 -0.97 1.54 20.39
C MET A 218 0.38 1.15 19.80
N THR A 219 0.37 0.56 18.62
CA THR A 219 1.59 0.16 17.90
C THR A 219 2.07 1.25 16.95
N THR A 220 1.13 2.02 16.40
CA THR A 220 1.40 3.04 15.38
C THR A 220 0.69 4.34 15.70
N MET A 221 1.42 5.45 15.57
CA MET A 221 0.86 6.81 15.62
C MET A 221 1.11 7.51 14.30
N ILE A 222 0.04 7.93 13.66
CA ILE A 222 0.07 8.64 12.38
C ILE A 222 -0.09 10.13 12.64
N CYS A 223 0.78 10.94 12.08
CA CYS A 223 0.74 12.38 12.25
C CYS A 223 1.18 13.12 10.98
N THR A 224 0.80 14.39 10.90
CA THR A 224 1.27 15.28 9.84
C THR A 224 2.77 15.58 10.03
N PRO A 225 3.48 16.01 8.96
CA PRO A 225 4.89 16.36 9.05
C PRO A 225 5.19 17.41 10.14
N ASP A 226 4.31 18.42 10.29
CA ASP A 226 4.49 19.49 11.27
C ASP A 226 4.34 19.00 12.72
N VAL A 227 3.35 18.13 12.96
CA VAL A 227 3.15 17.49 14.27
C VAL A 227 4.30 16.55 14.58
N MET A 228 4.75 15.77 13.59
CA MET A 228 5.91 14.90 13.76
C MET A 228 7.17 15.70 14.13
N ALA A 229 7.40 16.85 13.48
CA ALA A 229 8.52 17.72 13.82
C ALA A 229 8.46 18.23 15.27
N LYS A 230 7.25 18.60 15.75
CA LYS A 230 7.05 19.00 17.15
C LYS A 230 7.33 17.86 18.12
N ILE A 231 6.87 16.65 17.83
CA ILE A 231 7.15 15.45 18.64
C ILE A 231 8.65 15.17 18.70
N LEU A 232 9.33 15.19 17.55
CA LEU A 232 10.77 14.94 17.48
C LEU A 232 11.63 16.00 18.19
N ALA A 233 11.09 17.21 18.37
CA ALA A 233 11.77 18.29 19.09
C ALA A 233 11.66 18.18 20.62
N MET A 234 10.80 17.28 21.15
CA MET A 234 10.66 17.06 22.59
C MET A 234 11.94 16.43 23.18
N ASP A 235 12.29 16.83 24.39
CA ASP A 235 13.51 16.36 25.04
C ASP A 235 13.52 14.85 25.26
N GLU A 236 12.38 14.28 25.58
CA GLU A 236 12.19 12.84 25.81
C GLU A 236 12.49 11.99 24.55
N MET A 237 12.24 12.55 23.35
CA MET A 237 12.50 11.86 22.08
C MET A 237 14.00 11.73 21.76
N LYS A 238 14.86 12.52 22.38
CA LYS A 238 16.32 12.45 22.20
C LYS A 238 16.90 11.10 22.64
N TYR A 239 16.24 10.42 23.58
CA TYR A 239 16.67 9.10 24.05
C TYR A 239 16.41 7.98 23.04
N CYS A 240 15.55 8.20 22.05
CA CYS A 240 15.21 7.21 21.02
C CYS A 240 16.07 7.30 19.75
N ILE A 241 17.06 8.15 19.69
CA ILE A 241 17.92 8.34 18.50
C ILE A 241 18.65 7.05 18.13
N GLY A 242 19.09 6.26 19.13
CA GLY A 242 19.78 5.00 18.91
C GLY A 242 18.94 3.97 18.14
N ASP A 243 17.65 3.86 18.47
CA ASP A 243 16.71 2.95 17.82
C ASP A 243 16.45 3.36 16.37
N TYR A 244 16.32 4.65 16.10
CA TYR A 244 16.22 5.19 14.75
C TYR A 244 17.46 4.88 13.90
N MET A 245 18.65 5.04 14.45
CA MET A 245 19.91 4.73 13.75
C MET A 245 20.06 3.25 13.43
N ALA A 246 19.54 2.37 14.29
CA ALA A 246 19.58 0.92 14.09
C ALA A 246 18.50 0.39 13.15
N GLY A 247 17.26 0.90 13.28
CA GLY A 247 16.07 0.34 12.61
C GLY A 247 15.51 1.18 11.47
N GLY A 248 15.93 2.44 11.33
CA GLY A 248 15.41 3.37 10.31
C GLY A 248 13.94 3.79 10.52
N THR A 249 13.32 3.39 11.63
CA THR A 249 11.95 3.76 12.01
C THR A 249 11.96 4.65 13.24
N VAL A 250 11.17 5.73 13.20
CA VAL A 250 11.04 6.63 14.36
C VAL A 250 10.05 6.00 15.34
N GLN A 251 10.51 5.77 16.58
CA GLN A 251 9.68 5.26 17.67
C GLN A 251 9.68 6.23 18.84
N THR A 252 8.62 6.19 19.63
CA THR A 252 8.53 6.90 20.91
C THR A 252 9.17 6.07 22.01
N PRO A 253 9.54 6.67 23.18
CA PRO A 253 10.10 5.94 24.31
C PRO A 253 9.24 4.79 24.85
N TYR A 254 7.94 4.81 24.55
CA TYR A 254 6.99 3.72 24.91
C TYR A 254 6.69 2.77 23.74
N GLY A 255 7.55 2.72 22.72
CA GLY A 255 7.53 1.71 21.66
C GLY A 255 6.55 1.92 20.53
N VAL A 256 5.91 3.09 20.42
CA VAL A 256 4.98 3.41 19.34
C VAL A 256 5.74 3.90 18.10
N THR A 257 5.48 3.31 16.94
CA THR A 257 6.06 3.73 15.67
C THR A 257 5.38 4.99 15.16
N LEU A 258 6.15 6.04 14.87
CA LEU A 258 5.65 7.27 14.26
C LEU A 258 5.62 7.14 12.74
N VAL A 259 4.48 7.45 12.14
CA VAL A 259 4.26 7.41 10.69
C VAL A 259 3.87 8.80 10.18
N LYS A 260 4.69 9.33 9.28
CA LYS A 260 4.42 10.61 8.63
C LYS A 260 3.36 10.44 7.55
N CYS A 261 2.23 11.13 7.66
CA CYS A 261 1.16 11.15 6.68
C CYS A 261 0.72 12.60 6.36
N PRO A 262 1.23 13.19 5.26
CA PRO A 262 0.82 14.53 4.86
C PRO A 262 -0.66 14.65 4.49
N GLN A 263 -1.31 13.53 4.17
CA GLN A 263 -2.73 13.47 3.79
C GLN A 263 -3.69 13.50 4.97
N LEU A 264 -3.17 13.37 6.20
CA LEU A 264 -3.99 13.51 7.41
C LEU A 264 -4.44 14.96 7.57
N THR A 265 -5.73 15.18 7.73
CA THR A 265 -6.34 16.51 7.87
C THR A 265 -6.98 16.68 9.25
N GLY A 266 -7.40 17.89 9.59
CA GLY A 266 -8.15 18.16 10.81
C GLY A 266 -7.32 18.45 12.07
N GLY A 267 -5.99 18.64 11.94
CA GLY A 267 -5.12 18.97 13.08
C GLY A 267 -5.16 17.89 14.17
N ILE A 268 -5.13 16.63 13.77
CA ILE A 268 -5.19 15.46 14.65
C ILE A 268 -3.98 14.55 14.46
N ALA A 269 -3.64 13.78 15.50
CA ALA A 269 -2.84 12.57 15.40
C ALA A 269 -3.74 11.34 15.58
N VAL A 270 -3.42 10.24 14.93
CA VAL A 270 -4.20 9.00 14.97
C VAL A 270 -3.35 7.91 15.59
N GLY A 271 -3.80 7.35 16.70
CA GLY A 271 -3.20 6.17 17.34
C GLY A 271 -3.97 4.91 16.95
N ILE A 272 -3.23 3.88 16.58
CA ILE A 272 -3.79 2.64 16.03
C ILE A 272 -3.12 1.44 16.68
N ASP A 273 -3.93 0.45 17.04
CA ASP A 273 -3.49 -0.91 17.23
C ASP A 273 -3.52 -1.62 15.88
N GLN A 274 -2.35 -1.75 15.24
CA GLN A 274 -2.25 -2.35 13.90
C GLN A 274 -2.84 -3.77 13.85
N SER A 275 -2.80 -4.53 14.95
CA SER A 275 -3.23 -5.93 14.94
C SER A 275 -4.74 -6.13 14.80
N SER A 276 -5.54 -5.10 15.10
CA SER A 276 -6.99 -5.27 15.25
C SER A 276 -7.85 -4.13 14.68
N ALA A 277 -7.21 -3.03 14.20
CA ALA A 277 -7.93 -1.81 13.93
C ALA A 277 -8.62 -1.77 12.57
N VAL A 278 -7.89 -2.01 11.47
CA VAL A 278 -8.31 -1.63 10.13
C VAL A 278 -8.14 -2.77 9.14
N GLU A 279 -9.15 -2.98 8.31
CA GLU A 279 -9.08 -3.80 7.11
C GLU A 279 -9.01 -2.92 5.87
N MET A 280 -8.07 -3.23 4.98
CA MET A 280 -7.98 -2.67 3.64
C MET A 280 -8.53 -3.69 2.64
N VAL A 281 -9.48 -3.28 1.82
CA VAL A 281 -10.06 -4.13 0.78
C VAL A 281 -9.66 -3.59 -0.59
N LEU A 282 -9.10 -4.46 -1.41
CA LEU A 282 -8.66 -4.14 -2.77
C LEU A 282 -9.53 -4.87 -3.79
N GLY A 283 -9.87 -4.20 -4.88
CA GLY A 283 -10.59 -4.79 -6.01
C GLY A 283 -9.67 -5.50 -7.02
N GLY A 284 -8.53 -6.00 -6.56
CA GLY A 284 -7.52 -6.65 -7.38
C GLY A 284 -6.17 -5.93 -7.38
N ASP A 285 -5.32 -6.31 -8.32
CA ASP A 285 -4.00 -5.68 -8.51
C ASP A 285 -4.13 -4.39 -9.35
N VAL A 286 -3.03 -3.65 -9.50
CA VAL A 286 -2.97 -2.47 -10.35
C VAL A 286 -3.32 -2.83 -11.80
N ILE A 287 -4.34 -2.16 -12.34
CA ILE A 287 -4.75 -2.29 -13.73
C ILE A 287 -3.96 -1.26 -14.53
N VAL A 288 -3.34 -1.69 -15.63
CA VAL A 288 -2.59 -0.83 -16.54
C VAL A 288 -3.15 -0.98 -17.94
N ASP A 289 -3.68 0.12 -18.45
CA ASP A 289 -4.10 0.26 -19.84
C ASP A 289 -3.08 1.12 -20.60
N TYR A 290 -2.70 0.68 -21.77
CA TYR A 290 -1.73 1.35 -22.64
C TYR A 290 -2.31 1.48 -24.04
N ASP A 291 -2.31 2.72 -24.56
CA ASP A 291 -2.78 3.01 -25.93
C ASP A 291 -1.91 4.05 -26.62
N LYS A 292 -2.01 4.09 -27.95
CA LYS A 292 -1.32 5.03 -28.83
C LYS A 292 -2.33 5.96 -29.47
N LEU A 293 -2.19 7.24 -29.17
CA LEU A 293 -2.97 8.29 -29.82
C LEU A 293 -2.23 8.78 -31.07
N LEU A 294 -2.70 8.35 -32.23
CA LEU A 294 -2.09 8.70 -33.53
C LEU A 294 -2.28 10.17 -33.90
N THR A 295 -3.38 10.78 -33.45
CA THR A 295 -3.74 12.17 -33.77
C THR A 295 -2.71 13.19 -33.27
N ASN A 296 -2.10 12.93 -32.12
CA ASN A 296 -1.12 13.81 -31.48
C ASN A 296 0.24 13.12 -31.22
N GLN A 297 0.45 11.95 -31.83
CA GLN A 297 1.68 11.16 -31.73
C GLN A 297 2.13 10.95 -30.28
N SER A 298 1.18 10.57 -29.41
CA SER A 298 1.46 10.31 -28.00
C SER A 298 1.09 8.89 -27.59
N ASN A 299 1.73 8.43 -26.51
CA ASN A 299 1.37 7.22 -25.81
C ASN A 299 0.63 7.59 -24.53
N GLU A 300 -0.50 6.95 -24.28
CA GLU A 300 -1.24 7.08 -23.02
C GLU A 300 -1.09 5.81 -22.18
N ILE A 301 -0.77 6.02 -20.92
CA ILE A 301 -0.70 4.96 -19.91
C ILE A 301 -1.66 5.35 -18.81
N VAL A 302 -2.66 4.51 -18.54
CA VAL A 302 -3.61 4.69 -17.45
C VAL A 302 -3.35 3.60 -16.42
N CYS A 303 -3.07 4.01 -15.18
CA CYS A 303 -2.93 3.08 -14.07
C CYS A 303 -4.06 3.34 -13.09
N SER A 304 -4.73 2.28 -12.65
CA SER A 304 -5.83 2.39 -11.69
C SER A 304 -5.82 1.25 -10.66
N VAL A 305 -6.37 1.56 -9.48
CA VAL A 305 -6.58 0.62 -8.39
C VAL A 305 -7.93 0.91 -7.72
N LEU A 306 -8.59 -0.11 -7.24
CA LEU A 306 -9.80 -0.03 -6.43
C LEU A 306 -9.44 -0.33 -4.98
N ALA A 307 -9.78 0.57 -4.06
CA ALA A 307 -9.48 0.40 -2.64
C ALA A 307 -10.65 0.87 -1.77
N GLY A 308 -10.82 0.22 -0.62
CA GLY A 308 -11.78 0.58 0.41
C GLY A 308 -11.25 0.23 1.80
N PHE A 309 -11.82 0.85 2.84
CA PHE A 309 -11.37 0.68 4.21
C PHE A 309 -12.53 0.42 5.15
N SER A 310 -12.31 -0.45 6.12
CA SER A 310 -13.23 -0.73 7.20
C SER A 310 -12.51 -0.75 8.54
N VAL A 311 -13.05 -0.07 9.54
CA VAL A 311 -12.60 -0.22 10.93
C VAL A 311 -13.22 -1.51 11.47
N LEU A 312 -12.40 -2.46 11.86
CA LEU A 312 -12.82 -3.75 12.42
C LEU A 312 -13.23 -3.61 13.88
N THR A 313 -12.44 -2.86 14.65
CA THR A 313 -12.63 -2.69 16.08
C THR A 313 -12.53 -1.21 16.43
N SER A 314 -13.65 -0.60 16.83
CA SER A 314 -13.74 0.85 17.08
C SER A 314 -12.83 1.34 18.22
N GLY A 315 -12.57 0.51 19.24
CA GLY A 315 -11.68 0.85 20.35
C GLY A 315 -10.20 0.88 19.98
N ALA A 316 -9.81 0.18 18.91
CA ALA A 316 -8.43 0.05 18.46
C ALA A 316 -7.91 1.26 17.68
N VAL A 317 -8.76 2.27 17.48
CA VAL A 317 -8.39 3.56 16.87
C VAL A 317 -8.79 4.70 17.77
N LYS A 318 -7.88 5.61 18.02
CA LYS A 318 -8.11 6.86 18.77
C LYS A 318 -7.52 8.04 18.02
N THR A 319 -8.04 9.21 18.29
CA THR A 319 -7.53 10.45 17.71
C THR A 319 -7.24 11.48 18.79
N LEU A 320 -6.16 12.24 18.62
CA LEU A 320 -5.74 13.33 19.51
C LEU A 320 -5.71 14.64 18.72
N LYS A 321 -6.32 15.71 19.22
CA LYS A 321 -6.11 17.05 18.67
C LYS A 321 -4.66 17.46 18.89
N THR A 322 -4.05 18.10 17.90
CA THR A 322 -2.66 18.58 17.96
C THR A 322 -2.56 20.11 18.04
N THR A 323 -3.72 20.75 17.98
CA THR A 323 -3.94 22.19 18.19
C THR A 323 -5.23 22.37 18.98
N LYS A 324 -5.30 23.44 19.74
CA LYS A 324 -6.48 23.80 20.54
C LYS A 324 -7.64 24.26 19.65
#